data_d6717acb1fdc5bcd529a091494548ec7
#
_entry.id   d6717acb1fdc5bcd529a091494548ec7
#
_cell.length_a   1.000
_cell.length_b   1.000
_cell.length_c   1.000
_cell.angle_alpha   90.00
_cell.angle_beta   90.00
_cell.angle_gamma   90.00
#
_symmetry.space_group_name_H-M   'P 1'
#
loop_
_entity.id
_entity.type
_entity.pdbx_description
1 polymer ?
#
loop_
_entity_poly.entity_id
_entity_poly.type
_entity_poly.pdbx_seq_one_letter_code
_entity_poly.pdbx_strand_id
1 'polypeptide(L)'
;QAELIEAGRAHGELLQWEAFTDAVNRIEDADTKQVLTWLRDLFGLTLIEKHLSWYLINGRLSNQRAAAVTRYIDRLLRRLRPHAQELVDAFGYEPEHVRAPIASGAEQARQDEAADYYARQAADGSAPIPEKVAKSGR
;
A
#
# COMPACT_ATOMS: atom_id res chain seq x y z
N GLN A 1 -1.29 14.09 25.91
CA GLN A 1 -1.93 14.24 24.58
C GLN A 1 -1.48 13.15 23.60
N ALA A 2 -0.18 12.82 23.52
CA ALA A 2 0.33 11.79 22.58
C ALA A 2 -0.30 10.42 22.84
N GLU A 3 -0.37 9.98 24.10
CA GLU A 3 -0.97 8.69 24.48
C GLU A 3 -2.46 8.59 24.12
N LEU A 4 -3.20 9.69 24.26
CA LEU A 4 -4.62 9.73 23.90
C LEU A 4 -4.82 9.62 22.38
N ILE A 5 -3.94 10.24 21.61
CA ILE A 5 -3.95 10.14 20.13
C ILE A 5 -3.64 8.70 19.70
N GLU A 6 -2.64 8.07 20.31
CA GLU A 6 -2.30 6.68 20.02
C GLU A 6 -3.43 5.71 20.42
N ALA A 7 -4.08 5.93 21.57
CA ALA A 7 -5.24 5.14 21.97
C ALA A 7 -6.42 5.30 20.98
N GLY A 8 -6.67 6.53 20.53
CA GLY A 8 -7.70 6.80 19.51
C GLY A 8 -7.41 6.12 18.18
N ARG A 9 -6.14 6.13 17.75
CA ARG A 9 -5.69 5.45 16.53
C ARG A 9 -5.88 3.94 16.65
N ALA A 10 -5.42 3.33 17.74
CA ALA A 10 -5.56 1.90 17.99
C ALA A 10 -7.03 1.47 18.03
N HIS A 11 -7.91 2.28 18.62
CA HIS A 11 -9.34 2.04 18.62
C HIS A 11 -9.94 2.11 17.19
N GLY A 12 -9.54 3.11 16.40
CA GLY A 12 -9.97 3.21 15.00
C GLY A 12 -9.51 2.01 14.15
N GLU A 13 -8.25 1.56 14.32
CA GLU A 13 -7.71 0.38 13.65
C GLU A 13 -8.48 -0.90 14.05
N LEU A 14 -8.86 -1.05 15.32
CA LEU A 14 -9.69 -2.16 15.80
C LEU A 14 -11.07 -2.15 15.16
N LEU A 15 -11.75 -1.01 15.14
CA LEU A 15 -13.08 -0.87 14.51
C LEU A 15 -13.04 -1.23 13.01
N GLN A 16 -11.98 -0.82 12.29
CA GLN A 16 -11.80 -1.20 10.89
C GLN A 16 -11.67 -2.71 10.72
N TRP A 17 -10.88 -3.36 11.57
CA TRP A 17 -10.70 -4.81 11.52
C TRP A 17 -11.98 -5.57 11.86
N GLU A 18 -12.74 -5.11 12.85
CA GLU A 18 -14.04 -5.67 13.24
C GLU A 18 -15.07 -5.53 12.09
N ALA A 19 -15.19 -4.33 11.52
CA ALA A 19 -16.09 -4.08 10.39
C ALA A 19 -15.72 -4.93 9.17
N PHE A 20 -14.44 -5.09 8.87
CA PHE A 20 -13.98 -5.97 7.80
C PHE A 20 -14.34 -7.43 8.09
N THR A 21 -14.13 -7.88 9.32
CA THR A 21 -14.48 -9.24 9.76
C THR A 21 -15.97 -9.51 9.62
N ASP A 22 -16.81 -8.59 10.04
CA ASP A 22 -18.26 -8.69 9.91
C ASP A 22 -18.71 -8.73 8.45
N ALA A 23 -18.08 -7.91 7.59
CA ALA A 23 -18.36 -7.94 6.16
C ALA A 23 -18.01 -9.31 5.54
N VAL A 24 -16.82 -9.82 5.82
CA VAL A 24 -16.37 -11.15 5.33
C VAL A 24 -17.29 -12.26 5.79
N ASN A 25 -17.77 -12.21 7.04
CA ASN A 25 -18.66 -13.24 7.58
C ASN A 25 -20.00 -13.34 6.85
N ARG A 26 -20.47 -12.24 6.25
CA ARG A 26 -21.74 -12.17 5.49
C ARG A 26 -21.62 -12.66 4.05
N ILE A 27 -20.42 -12.90 3.55
CA ILE A 27 -20.19 -13.36 2.18
C ILE A 27 -20.61 -14.85 2.11
N GLU A 28 -21.46 -15.18 1.14
CA GLU A 28 -21.96 -16.53 0.91
C GLU A 28 -21.04 -17.32 -0.04
N ASP A 29 -20.50 -16.65 -1.07
CA ASP A 29 -19.58 -17.26 -2.03
C ASP A 29 -18.27 -17.67 -1.36
N ALA A 30 -17.93 -18.95 -1.41
CA ALA A 30 -16.81 -19.52 -0.68
C ALA A 30 -15.45 -19.03 -1.18
N ASP A 31 -15.31 -18.85 -2.48
CA ASP A 31 -14.04 -18.43 -3.09
C ASP A 31 -13.76 -16.96 -2.80
N THR A 32 -14.73 -16.09 -2.99
CA THR A 32 -14.66 -14.66 -2.61
C THR A 32 -14.38 -14.50 -1.12
N LYS A 33 -15.11 -15.24 -0.28
CA LYS A 33 -14.92 -15.25 1.18
C LYS A 33 -13.49 -15.64 1.55
N GLN A 34 -12.93 -16.63 0.89
CA GLN A 34 -11.56 -17.08 1.15
C GLN A 34 -10.52 -15.99 0.80
N VAL A 35 -10.64 -15.35 -0.36
CA VAL A 35 -9.75 -14.28 -0.79
C VAL A 35 -9.83 -13.09 0.16
N LEU A 36 -11.03 -12.65 0.51
CA LEU A 36 -11.24 -11.54 1.44
C LEU A 36 -10.87 -11.90 2.88
N THR A 37 -10.93 -13.17 3.28
CA THR A 37 -10.36 -13.62 4.55
C THR A 37 -8.85 -13.44 4.58
N TRP A 38 -8.12 -13.81 3.52
CA TRP A 38 -6.68 -13.58 3.44
C TRP A 38 -6.33 -12.09 3.46
N LEU A 39 -7.14 -11.25 2.80
CA LEU A 39 -6.93 -9.80 2.80
C LEU A 39 -7.15 -9.20 4.19
N ARG A 40 -8.22 -9.61 4.91
CA ARG A 40 -8.48 -9.22 6.30
C ARG A 40 -7.34 -9.65 7.23
N ASP A 41 -6.87 -10.89 7.09
CA ASP A 41 -5.78 -11.42 7.91
C ASP A 41 -4.47 -10.68 7.64
N LEU A 42 -4.20 -10.35 6.36
CA LEU A 42 -3.07 -9.50 5.98
C LEU A 42 -3.16 -8.13 6.65
N PHE A 43 -4.32 -7.47 6.59
CA PHE A 43 -4.56 -6.18 7.25
C PHE A 43 -4.28 -6.26 8.75
N GLY A 44 -4.85 -7.25 9.47
CA GLY A 44 -4.63 -7.43 10.90
C GLY A 44 -3.16 -7.71 11.26
N LEU A 45 -2.46 -8.52 10.47
CA LEU A 45 -1.04 -8.82 10.70
C LEU A 45 -0.14 -7.60 10.42
N THR A 46 -0.46 -6.76 9.43
CA THR A 46 0.30 -5.52 9.19
C THR A 46 0.13 -4.51 10.32
N LEU A 47 -1.05 -4.43 10.94
CA LEU A 47 -1.25 -3.63 12.15
C LEU A 47 -0.42 -4.16 13.33
N ILE A 48 -0.36 -5.49 13.53
CA ILE A 48 0.49 -6.11 14.56
C ILE A 48 1.97 -5.83 14.28
N GLU A 49 2.43 -5.97 13.03
CA GLU A 49 3.82 -5.70 12.64
C GLU A 49 4.20 -4.23 12.88
N LYS A 50 3.33 -3.29 12.53
CA LYS A 50 3.50 -1.86 12.78
C LYS A 50 3.74 -1.53 14.25
N HIS A 51 3.08 -2.25 15.16
CA HIS A 51 3.17 -2.06 16.60
C HIS A 51 3.92 -3.19 17.33
N LEU A 52 4.77 -3.94 16.61
CA LEU A 52 5.40 -5.16 17.11
C LEU A 52 6.20 -4.94 18.39
N SER A 53 6.97 -3.86 18.47
CA SER A 53 7.76 -3.51 19.67
C SER A 53 6.87 -3.31 20.90
N TRP A 54 5.73 -2.66 20.76
CA TRP A 54 4.77 -2.48 21.85
C TRP A 54 4.24 -3.82 22.36
N TYR A 55 3.86 -4.73 21.44
CA TYR A 55 3.38 -6.07 21.82
C TYR A 55 4.44 -6.89 22.54
N LEU A 56 5.70 -6.79 22.14
CA LEU A 56 6.83 -7.48 22.78
C LEU A 56 7.13 -6.93 24.18
N ILE A 57 7.27 -5.60 24.30
CA ILE A 57 7.59 -4.93 25.57
C ILE A 57 6.51 -5.19 26.63
N ASN A 58 5.24 -5.22 26.21
CA ASN A 58 4.12 -5.45 27.12
C ASN A 58 3.76 -6.95 27.28
N GLY A 59 4.59 -7.87 26.79
CA GLY A 59 4.40 -9.32 26.95
C GLY A 59 3.11 -9.85 26.30
N ARG A 60 2.54 -9.10 25.33
CA ARG A 60 1.32 -9.50 24.61
C ARG A 60 1.60 -10.47 23.46
N LEU A 61 2.84 -10.52 23.00
CA LEU A 61 3.30 -11.42 21.95
C LEU A 61 4.63 -12.06 22.36
N SER A 62 4.77 -13.36 22.19
CA SER A 62 6.05 -14.05 22.42
C SER A 62 7.03 -13.76 21.27
N ASN A 63 8.32 -13.85 21.55
CA ASN A 63 9.37 -13.69 20.51
C ASN A 63 9.20 -14.67 19.34
N GLN A 64 8.77 -15.89 19.61
CA GLN A 64 8.52 -16.89 18.59
C GLN A 64 7.36 -16.50 17.67
N ARG A 65 6.26 -15.98 18.24
CA ARG A 65 5.10 -15.48 17.47
C ARG A 65 5.47 -14.21 16.70
N ALA A 66 6.22 -13.29 17.31
CA ALA A 66 6.70 -12.09 16.66
C ALA A 66 7.53 -12.41 15.42
N ALA A 67 8.49 -13.34 15.53
CA ALA A 67 9.30 -13.81 14.40
C ALA A 67 8.47 -14.52 13.31
N ALA A 68 7.27 -15.00 13.63
CA ALA A 68 6.38 -15.62 12.66
C ALA A 68 5.52 -14.61 11.88
N VAL A 69 5.27 -13.40 12.39
CA VAL A 69 4.40 -12.39 11.78
C VAL A 69 4.81 -12.09 10.34
N THR A 70 6.04 -11.69 10.10
CA THR A 70 6.55 -11.36 8.76
C THR A 70 6.41 -12.54 7.79
N ARG A 71 6.70 -13.78 8.25
CA ARG A 71 6.53 -14.97 7.41
C ARG A 71 5.06 -15.24 7.04
N TYR A 72 4.13 -14.93 7.93
CA TYR A 72 2.70 -15.05 7.63
C TYR A 72 2.24 -13.98 6.64
N ILE A 73 2.71 -12.75 6.80
CA ILE A 73 2.48 -11.65 5.84
C ILE A 73 2.95 -12.07 4.44
N ASP A 74 4.20 -12.52 4.30
CA ASP A 74 4.74 -13.00 3.02
C ASP A 74 3.91 -14.12 2.40
N ARG A 75 3.43 -15.05 3.22
CA ARG A 75 2.57 -16.15 2.74
C ARG A 75 1.24 -15.62 2.22
N LEU A 76 0.60 -14.69 2.92
CA LEU A 76 -0.67 -14.09 2.49
C LEU A 76 -0.50 -13.27 1.22
N LEU A 77 0.57 -12.48 1.10
CA LEU A 77 0.89 -11.72 -0.12
C LEU A 77 1.04 -12.65 -1.33
N ARG A 78 1.71 -13.79 -1.18
CA ARG A 78 1.82 -14.78 -2.27
C ARG A 78 0.48 -15.38 -2.67
N ARG A 79 -0.43 -15.60 -1.71
CA ARG A 79 -1.78 -16.10 -1.98
C ARG A 79 -2.67 -15.05 -2.65
N LEU A 80 -2.55 -13.79 -2.25
CA LEU A 80 -3.33 -12.68 -2.78
C LEU A 80 -2.84 -12.20 -4.14
N ARG A 81 -1.57 -12.42 -4.48
CA ARG A 81 -0.97 -11.94 -5.73
C ARG A 81 -1.77 -12.30 -6.99
N PRO A 82 -2.29 -13.54 -7.17
CA PRO A 82 -3.10 -13.88 -8.34
C PRO A 82 -4.41 -13.09 -8.44
N HIS A 83 -4.96 -12.63 -7.30
CA HIS A 83 -6.22 -11.92 -7.19
C HIS A 83 -6.06 -10.39 -7.14
N ALA A 84 -4.83 -9.88 -7.29
CA ALA A 84 -4.55 -8.44 -7.09
C ALA A 84 -5.35 -7.55 -8.03
N GLN A 85 -5.49 -7.94 -9.31
CA GLN A 85 -6.25 -7.17 -10.29
C GLN A 85 -7.74 -7.15 -9.93
N GLU A 86 -8.32 -8.30 -9.63
CA GLU A 86 -9.73 -8.43 -9.23
C GLU A 86 -10.05 -7.61 -7.97
N LEU A 87 -9.13 -7.59 -7.00
CA LEU A 87 -9.27 -6.80 -5.79
C LEU A 87 -9.24 -5.29 -6.05
N VAL A 88 -8.42 -4.84 -7.00
CA VAL A 88 -8.38 -3.43 -7.42
C VAL A 88 -9.64 -3.08 -8.19
N ASP A 89 -10.07 -3.91 -9.12
CA ASP A 89 -11.28 -3.70 -9.94
C ASP A 89 -12.55 -3.66 -9.07
N ALA A 90 -12.57 -4.40 -7.95
CA ALA A 90 -13.67 -4.42 -6.99
C ALA A 90 -13.94 -3.04 -6.32
N PHE A 91 -12.99 -2.10 -6.37
CA PHE A 91 -13.24 -0.72 -5.93
C PHE A 91 -14.15 0.07 -6.88
N GLY A 92 -14.34 -0.39 -8.12
CA GLY A 92 -15.21 0.25 -9.11
C GLY A 92 -14.74 1.66 -9.52
N TYR A 93 -13.44 1.94 -9.47
CA TYR A 93 -12.91 3.21 -9.94
C TYR A 93 -12.83 3.23 -11.46
N GLU A 94 -13.67 4.04 -12.06
CA GLU A 94 -13.60 4.34 -13.50
C GLU A 94 -12.39 5.28 -13.79
N PRO A 95 -11.82 5.26 -15.00
CA PRO A 95 -10.68 6.12 -15.37
C PRO A 95 -10.91 7.60 -15.07
N GLU A 96 -12.16 8.07 -15.21
CA GLU A 96 -12.54 9.46 -14.92
C GLU A 96 -12.39 9.83 -13.44
N HIS A 97 -12.53 8.87 -12.53
CA HIS A 97 -12.34 9.09 -11.10
C HIS A 97 -10.85 9.23 -10.74
N VAL A 98 -10.00 8.48 -11.43
CA VAL A 98 -8.55 8.42 -11.11
C VAL A 98 -7.82 9.68 -11.59
N ARG A 99 -8.26 10.32 -12.66
CA ARG A 99 -7.71 11.57 -13.23
C ARG A 99 -6.21 11.53 -13.55
N ALA A 100 -5.63 10.34 -13.62
CA ALA A 100 -4.21 10.18 -13.92
C ALA A 100 -4.03 9.74 -15.38
N PRO A 101 -3.14 10.36 -16.15
CA PRO A 101 -2.88 9.97 -17.56
C PRO A 101 -2.53 8.49 -17.72
N ILE A 102 -1.82 7.91 -16.77
CA ILE A 102 -1.48 6.47 -16.76
C ILE A 102 -2.72 5.59 -16.67
N ALA A 103 -3.74 6.00 -15.92
CA ALA A 103 -4.98 5.23 -15.76
C ALA A 103 -5.84 5.25 -17.02
N SER A 104 -5.76 6.32 -17.82
CA SER A 104 -6.46 6.47 -19.11
C SER A 104 -5.68 5.91 -20.30
N GLY A 105 -4.50 5.30 -20.06
CA GLY A 105 -3.60 4.82 -21.13
C GLY A 105 -2.88 5.93 -21.91
N ALA A 106 -2.99 7.19 -21.47
CA ALA A 106 -2.40 8.35 -22.12
C ALA A 106 -0.96 8.65 -21.65
N GLU A 107 -0.35 7.81 -20.83
CA GLU A 107 0.98 8.07 -20.26
C GLU A 107 2.07 8.12 -21.32
N GLN A 108 2.00 7.28 -22.35
CA GLN A 108 3.00 7.31 -23.43
C GLN A 108 2.96 8.66 -24.17
N ALA A 109 1.77 9.14 -24.53
CA ALA A 109 1.63 10.44 -25.20
C ALA A 109 2.15 11.60 -24.32
N ARG A 110 1.92 11.55 -23.02
CA ARG A 110 2.45 12.53 -22.06
C ARG A 110 3.98 12.49 -21.97
N GLN A 111 4.57 11.30 -21.98
CA GLN A 111 6.02 11.14 -21.97
C GLN A 111 6.66 11.64 -23.28
N ASP A 112 6.04 11.36 -24.42
CA ASP A 112 6.49 11.84 -25.72
C ASP A 112 6.44 13.37 -25.79
N GLU A 113 5.35 14.00 -25.32
CA GLU A 113 5.22 15.45 -25.23
C GLU A 113 6.31 16.07 -24.32
N ALA A 114 6.59 15.45 -23.17
CA ALA A 114 7.64 15.89 -22.26
C ALA A 114 9.03 15.76 -22.92
N ALA A 115 9.31 14.67 -23.62
CA ALA A 115 10.56 14.45 -24.35
C ALA A 115 10.76 15.51 -25.43
N ASP A 116 9.72 15.80 -26.22
CA ASP A 116 9.74 16.84 -27.25
C ASP A 116 9.95 18.26 -26.66
N TYR A 117 9.34 18.52 -25.51
CA TYR A 117 9.55 19.79 -24.79
C TYR A 117 11.00 19.98 -24.38
N TYR A 118 11.60 18.97 -23.74
CA TYR A 118 13.00 19.04 -23.32
C TYR A 118 13.98 19.07 -24.51
N ALA A 119 13.67 18.36 -25.59
CA ALA A 119 14.47 18.40 -26.80
C ALA A 119 14.49 19.83 -27.42
N ARG A 120 13.34 20.52 -27.45
CA ARG A 120 13.23 21.91 -27.88
C ARG A 120 14.02 22.84 -26.97
N GLN A 121 13.89 22.73 -25.66
CA GLN A 121 14.68 23.54 -24.72
C GLN A 121 16.18 23.30 -24.83
N ALA A 122 16.62 22.08 -25.10
CA ALA A 122 18.03 21.78 -25.35
C ALA A 122 18.52 22.41 -26.62
N ALA A 123 17.69 22.45 -27.69
CA ALA A 123 18.05 23.03 -28.98
C ALA A 123 18.14 24.58 -28.95
N ASP A 124 17.27 25.22 -28.18
CA ASP A 124 17.26 26.70 -28.05
C ASP A 124 18.13 27.24 -26.90
N GLY A 125 18.81 26.36 -26.16
CA GLY A 125 19.72 26.69 -25.06
C GLY A 125 19.03 27.13 -23.76
N SER A 126 17.71 26.98 -23.66
CA SER A 126 16.94 27.35 -22.47
C SER A 126 16.86 26.21 -21.43
N ALA A 127 17.43 25.03 -21.73
CA ALA A 127 17.47 23.92 -20.79
C ALA A 127 18.22 24.28 -19.51
N PRO A 128 17.69 24.00 -18.33
CA PRO A 128 18.37 24.24 -17.07
C PRO A 128 19.69 23.45 -17.02
N ILE A 129 20.80 24.17 -16.79
CA ILE A 129 22.11 23.53 -16.64
C ILE A 129 22.08 22.69 -15.36
N PRO A 130 22.31 21.37 -15.43
CA PRO A 130 22.32 20.55 -14.21
C PRO A 130 23.44 21.06 -13.28
N GLU A 131 23.04 21.36 -12.03
CA GLU A 131 23.98 21.75 -11.00
C GLU A 131 25.03 20.65 -10.84
N LYS A 132 26.30 20.98 -11.08
CA LYS A 132 27.38 20.01 -10.90
C LYS A 132 27.41 19.64 -9.43
N VAL A 133 26.95 18.45 -9.09
CA VAL A 133 27.13 17.88 -7.75
C VAL A 133 28.64 17.89 -7.48
N ALA A 134 29.05 18.79 -6.57
CA ALA A 134 30.43 18.86 -6.13
C ALA A 134 30.79 17.46 -5.59
N LYS A 135 31.71 16.77 -6.25
CA LYS A 135 32.27 15.52 -5.72
C LYS A 135 32.89 15.89 -4.37
N SER A 136 32.23 15.47 -3.28
CA SER A 136 32.78 15.50 -1.95
C SER A 136 34.12 14.75 -2.01
N GLY A 137 35.22 15.51 -2.03
CA GLY A 137 36.56 14.95 -1.95
C GLY A 137 36.70 14.21 -0.63
N ARG A 138 37.22 13.01 -0.72
CA ARG A 138 37.71 12.24 0.41
C ARG A 138 38.95 12.92 1.02
#